data_ef06fb0df61363dd15a9bff261307e4d
#
_entry.id   ef06fb0df61363dd15a9bff261307e4d
#
_cell.length_a   1.000
_cell.length_b   1.000
_cell.length_c   1.000
_cell.angle_alpha   90.00
_cell.angle_beta   90.00
_cell.angle_gamma   90.00
#
_symmetry.space_group_name_H-M   'P 1'
#
loop_
_entity.id
_entity.type
_entity.pdbx_description
1 polymer ?
#
loop_
_entity_poly.entity_id
_entity_poly.type
_entity_poly.pdbx_seq_one_letter_code
_entity_poly.pdbx_strand_id
1 'polypeptide(L)'
;SSLAIHYLPSFTDFLERVRQCLSPGGDFVFSVEHPIFTAAGPQEWYCGPDGTPLHFPVDRYFEEGRRTARFLGEDVTKYHRTLTTYLDGLLTGGFQLLRVVEPQPPARMLGQPGMRDELRRPMMLLVSARKRTAWPHGKPGRRDGPG
;
A
#
# COMPACT_ATOMS: atom_id res chain seq x y z
N SER A 1 -3.62 2.49 11.62
CA SER A 1 -4.61 2.70 10.55
C SER A 1 -4.92 1.38 9.86
N SER A 2 -6.17 1.08 9.61
CA SER A 2 -6.58 -0.17 8.96
C SER A 2 -7.40 0.13 7.71
N LEU A 3 -6.91 -0.31 6.53
CA LEU A 3 -7.59 -0.26 5.24
C LEU A 3 -8.22 1.09 4.87
N ALA A 4 -7.57 2.20 5.24
CA ALA A 4 -8.08 3.55 5.03
C ALA A 4 -7.19 4.41 4.12
N ILE A 5 -5.88 4.18 4.12
CA ILE A 5 -4.91 5.06 3.46
C ILE A 5 -5.07 5.08 1.94
N HIS A 6 -5.50 3.96 1.34
CA HIS A 6 -5.74 3.90 -0.12
C HIS A 6 -6.95 4.71 -0.59
N TYR A 7 -7.75 5.27 0.32
CA TYR A 7 -8.79 6.26 -0.01
C TYR A 7 -8.29 7.70 0.02
N LEU A 8 -7.08 7.94 0.52
CA LEU A 8 -6.51 9.29 0.64
C LEU A 8 -5.75 9.69 -0.63
N PRO A 9 -5.95 10.90 -1.17
CA PRO A 9 -5.30 11.34 -2.40
C PRO A 9 -3.78 11.53 -2.27
N SER A 10 -3.28 11.94 -1.10
CA SER A 10 -1.85 12.17 -0.85
C SER A 10 -1.35 11.32 0.31
N PHE A 11 -0.42 10.41 0.01
CA PHE A 11 0.26 9.61 1.04
C PHE A 11 1.32 10.43 1.77
N THR A 12 2.01 11.30 1.07
CA THR A 12 3.06 12.16 1.66
C THR A 12 2.48 13.11 2.70
N ASP A 13 1.37 13.80 2.38
CA ASP A 13 0.71 14.71 3.32
C ASP A 13 0.16 13.95 4.54
N PHE A 14 -0.35 12.76 4.31
CA PHE A 14 -0.81 11.89 5.38
C PHE A 14 0.35 11.47 6.30
N LEU A 15 1.49 11.03 5.75
CA LEU A 15 2.67 10.67 6.53
C LEU A 15 3.22 11.84 7.35
N GLU A 16 3.24 13.04 6.77
CA GLU A 16 3.70 14.23 7.51
C GLU A 16 2.81 14.50 8.73
N ARG A 17 1.49 14.39 8.59
CA ARG A 17 0.54 14.52 9.71
C ARG A 17 0.75 13.43 10.75
N VAL A 18 0.92 12.18 10.34
CA VAL A 18 1.22 11.06 11.25
C VAL A 18 2.52 11.35 12.01
N ARG A 19 3.56 11.83 11.31
CA ARG A 19 4.84 12.18 11.91
C ARG A 19 4.71 13.30 12.95
N GLN A 20 3.87 14.29 12.70
CA GLN A 20 3.60 15.37 13.66
C GLN A 20 2.85 14.89 14.91
N CYS A 21 1.91 13.97 14.76
CA CYS A 21 1.11 13.43 15.86
C CYS A 21 1.87 12.42 16.73
N LEU A 22 2.90 11.75 16.20
CA LEU A 22 3.65 10.74 16.94
C LEU A 22 4.77 11.38 17.78
N SER A 23 4.94 10.86 19.00
CA SER A 23 6.14 11.13 19.79
C SER A 23 7.40 10.59 19.11
N PRO A 24 8.60 11.14 19.35
CA PRO A 24 9.85 10.53 18.93
C PRO A 24 9.93 9.07 19.38
N GLY A 25 10.28 8.15 18.49
CA GLY A 25 10.30 6.71 18.77
C GLY A 25 8.92 6.04 18.78
N GLY A 26 7.83 6.77 18.53
CA GLY A 26 6.48 6.21 18.43
C GLY A 26 6.30 5.34 17.20
N ASP A 27 5.47 4.29 17.34
CA ASP A 27 5.18 3.33 16.28
C ASP A 27 3.96 3.73 15.46
N PHE A 28 4.07 3.55 14.15
CA PHE A 28 2.99 3.66 13.19
C PHE A 28 2.76 2.31 12.51
N VAL A 29 1.58 1.74 12.72
CA VAL A 29 1.17 0.48 12.10
C VAL A 29 -0.04 0.73 11.22
N PHE A 30 0.02 0.22 9.99
CA PHE A 30 -1.10 0.34 9.07
C PHE A 30 -1.25 -0.87 8.16
N SER A 31 -2.45 -1.04 7.64
CA SER A 31 -2.75 -1.92 6.52
C SER A 31 -3.37 -1.13 5.38
N VAL A 32 -3.03 -1.53 4.16
CA VAL A 32 -3.61 -1.03 2.91
C VAL A 32 -3.90 -2.18 1.98
N GLU A 33 -4.74 -1.96 0.99
CA GLU A 33 -4.81 -2.88 -0.15
C GLU A 33 -3.45 -2.90 -0.85
N HIS A 34 -3.01 -4.10 -1.21
CA HIS A 34 -1.70 -4.29 -1.83
C HIS A 34 -1.63 -3.59 -3.19
N PRO A 35 -0.48 -3.00 -3.58
CA PRO A 35 -0.30 -2.38 -4.89
C PRO A 35 -0.67 -3.28 -6.08
N ILE A 36 -0.37 -4.59 -6.01
CA ILE A 36 -0.81 -5.54 -7.04
C ILE A 36 -2.34 -5.61 -7.12
N PHE A 37 -3.02 -5.54 -5.98
CA PHE A 37 -4.49 -5.62 -5.94
C PHE A 37 -5.16 -4.35 -6.48
N THR A 38 -4.53 -3.18 -6.34
CA THR A 38 -5.09 -1.89 -6.77
C THR A 38 -4.69 -1.47 -8.19
N ALA A 39 -3.69 -2.10 -8.80
CA ALA A 39 -3.06 -1.62 -10.03
C ALA A 39 -4.05 -1.47 -11.20
N ALA A 40 -4.81 -2.52 -11.52
CA ALA A 40 -5.72 -2.53 -12.65
C ALA A 40 -7.01 -1.72 -12.42
N GLY A 41 -7.44 -1.54 -11.18
CA GLY A 41 -8.65 -0.80 -10.80
C GLY A 41 -9.83 -1.70 -10.42
N PRO A 42 -10.41 -2.52 -11.31
CA PRO A 42 -11.61 -3.31 -11.01
C PRO A 42 -11.46 -4.29 -9.87
N GLN A 43 -10.25 -4.78 -9.61
CA GLN A 43 -9.94 -5.73 -8.51
C GLN A 43 -10.64 -7.09 -8.68
N GLU A 44 -10.84 -7.50 -9.93
CA GLU A 44 -11.55 -8.72 -10.30
C GLU A 44 -10.60 -9.72 -10.98
N TRP A 45 -10.91 -10.99 -10.84
CA TRP A 45 -10.25 -12.07 -11.56
C TRP A 45 -10.63 -12.05 -13.04
N TYR A 46 -9.67 -12.32 -13.91
CA TYR A 46 -9.99 -12.71 -15.27
C TYR A 46 -10.41 -14.18 -15.25
N CYS A 47 -11.65 -14.44 -15.67
CA CYS A 47 -12.26 -15.75 -15.61
C CYS A 47 -12.45 -16.36 -16.99
N GLY A 48 -12.42 -17.69 -17.06
CA GLY A 48 -12.79 -18.45 -18.24
C GLY A 48 -14.31 -18.43 -18.50
N PRO A 49 -14.75 -19.04 -19.60
CA PRO A 49 -16.17 -19.10 -19.98
C PRO A 49 -17.07 -19.81 -18.94
N ASP A 50 -16.48 -20.67 -18.14
CA ASP A 50 -17.13 -21.40 -17.03
C ASP A 50 -17.11 -20.65 -15.69
N GLY A 51 -16.57 -19.43 -15.66
CA GLY A 51 -16.40 -18.63 -14.46
C GLY A 51 -15.18 -19.00 -13.61
N THR A 52 -14.32 -19.93 -14.05
CA THR A 52 -13.11 -20.31 -13.31
C THR A 52 -12.07 -19.18 -13.36
N PRO A 53 -11.52 -18.74 -12.21
CA PRO A 53 -10.47 -17.73 -12.15
C PRO A 53 -9.18 -18.21 -12.84
N LEU A 54 -8.80 -17.60 -13.95
CA LEU A 54 -7.62 -17.95 -14.72
C LEU A 54 -6.37 -17.23 -14.21
N HIS A 55 -6.44 -15.91 -14.07
CA HIS A 55 -5.37 -15.09 -13.50
C HIS A 55 -5.93 -13.79 -12.93
N PHE A 56 -5.16 -13.15 -12.05
CA PHE A 56 -5.46 -11.81 -11.55
C PHE A 56 -4.71 -10.78 -12.39
N PRO A 57 -5.41 -9.85 -13.08
CA PRO A 57 -4.76 -8.87 -13.94
C PRO A 57 -3.95 -7.86 -13.13
N VAL A 58 -2.71 -7.65 -13.51
CA VAL A 58 -1.88 -6.54 -13.02
C VAL A 58 -1.54 -5.68 -14.22
N ASP A 59 -2.08 -4.47 -14.25
CA ASP A 59 -1.84 -3.52 -15.32
C ASP A 59 -1.67 -2.12 -14.74
N ARG A 60 -0.95 -1.25 -15.46
CA ARG A 60 -0.73 0.14 -15.11
C ARG A 60 -0.09 0.33 -13.71
N TYR A 61 0.77 -0.63 -13.29
CA TYR A 61 1.36 -0.64 -11.95
C TYR A 61 2.18 0.62 -11.62
N PHE A 62 2.89 1.18 -12.60
CA PHE A 62 3.70 2.39 -12.40
C PHE A 62 2.93 3.69 -12.65
N GLU A 63 1.69 3.60 -13.11
CA GLU A 63 0.80 4.75 -13.22
C GLU A 63 0.06 4.93 -11.90
N GLU A 64 0.61 5.69 -10.99
CA GLU A 64 -0.04 5.97 -9.70
C GLU A 64 -1.24 6.91 -9.85
N GLY A 65 -2.13 6.90 -8.87
CA GLY A 65 -3.27 7.80 -8.82
C GLY A 65 -4.62 7.11 -8.76
N ARG A 66 -5.63 7.84 -9.16
CA ARG A 66 -7.04 7.46 -9.00
C ARG A 66 -7.38 6.17 -9.76
N ARG A 67 -8.10 5.30 -9.08
CA ARG A 67 -8.75 4.10 -9.63
C ARG A 67 -10.19 4.05 -9.20
N THR A 68 -11.04 3.50 -10.05
CA THR A 68 -12.41 3.11 -9.68
C THR A 68 -12.42 1.62 -9.43
N ALA A 69 -12.88 1.23 -8.25
CA ALA A 69 -13.07 -0.16 -7.87
C ALA A 69 -14.52 -0.37 -7.45
N ARG A 70 -15.03 -1.59 -7.61
CA ARG A 70 -16.36 -1.94 -7.16
C ARG A 70 -16.30 -2.55 -5.77
N PHE A 71 -17.06 -1.98 -4.84
CA PHE A 71 -17.12 -2.46 -3.45
C PHE A 71 -18.56 -2.46 -2.96
N LEU A 72 -19.04 -3.60 -2.51
CA LEU A 72 -20.42 -3.81 -2.07
C LEU A 72 -21.48 -3.35 -3.07
N GLY A 73 -21.20 -3.49 -4.37
CA GLY A 73 -22.12 -3.08 -5.44
C GLY A 73 -22.00 -1.63 -5.88
N GLU A 74 -21.22 -0.81 -5.18
CA GLU A 74 -21.02 0.61 -5.46
C GLU A 74 -19.61 0.89 -6.02
N ASP A 75 -19.51 1.91 -6.86
CA ASP A 75 -18.24 2.38 -7.36
C ASP A 75 -17.54 3.26 -6.31
N VAL A 76 -16.35 2.86 -5.91
CA VAL A 76 -15.53 3.59 -4.94
C VAL A 76 -14.24 4.09 -5.57
N THR A 77 -13.85 5.31 -5.21
CA THR A 77 -12.56 5.85 -5.61
C THR A 77 -11.48 5.39 -4.65
N LYS A 78 -10.41 4.80 -5.21
CA LYS A 78 -9.18 4.44 -4.50
C LYS A 78 -7.99 5.10 -5.18
N TYR A 79 -6.87 5.19 -4.48
CA TYR A 79 -5.63 5.74 -5.02
C TYR A 79 -4.56 4.65 -5.01
N HIS A 80 -4.27 4.16 -6.21
CA HIS A 80 -3.20 3.22 -6.43
C HIS A 80 -1.84 3.87 -6.21
N ARG A 81 -0.95 3.15 -5.51
CA ARG A 81 0.47 3.51 -5.29
C ARG A 81 1.32 2.26 -5.40
N THR A 82 2.56 2.45 -5.83
CA THR A 82 3.53 1.36 -5.88
C THR A 82 4.01 0.98 -4.47
N LEU A 83 4.63 -0.20 -4.34
CA LEU A 83 5.35 -0.57 -3.11
C LEU A 83 6.43 0.45 -2.77
N THR A 84 7.14 0.96 -3.78
CA THR A 84 8.15 2.00 -3.59
C THR A 84 7.55 3.22 -2.90
N THR A 85 6.41 3.72 -3.37
CA THR A 85 5.75 4.90 -2.77
C THR A 85 5.40 4.67 -1.31
N TYR A 86 4.93 3.48 -0.93
CA TYR A 86 4.64 3.18 0.47
C TYR A 86 5.91 3.01 1.31
N LEU A 87 6.86 2.19 0.88
CA LEU A 87 8.01 1.81 1.71
C LEU A 87 9.09 2.90 1.72
N ASP A 88 9.47 3.40 0.55
CA ASP A 88 10.44 4.48 0.44
C ASP A 88 9.89 5.80 0.98
N GLY A 89 8.59 6.06 0.79
CA GLY A 89 7.91 7.20 1.40
C GLY A 89 8.02 7.21 2.93
N LEU A 90 7.94 6.06 3.60
CA LEU A 90 8.21 5.96 5.04
C LEU A 90 9.66 6.26 5.37
N LEU A 91 10.61 5.64 4.65
CA LEU A 91 12.05 5.80 4.89
C LEU A 91 12.48 7.26 4.71
N THR A 92 12.03 7.90 3.65
CA THR A 92 12.33 9.31 3.34
C THR A 92 11.50 10.28 4.18
N GLY A 93 10.34 9.85 4.68
CA GLY A 93 9.48 10.61 5.60
C GLY A 93 9.91 10.59 7.08
N GLY A 94 11.09 10.03 7.39
CA GLY A 94 11.64 10.03 8.75
C GLY A 94 11.22 8.85 9.62
N PHE A 95 10.77 7.76 9.00
CA PHE A 95 10.47 6.52 9.70
C PHE A 95 11.57 5.46 9.46
N GLN A 96 11.64 4.52 10.37
CA GLN A 96 12.38 3.27 10.21
C GLN A 96 11.36 2.15 10.01
N LEU A 97 11.52 1.36 8.97
CA LEU A 97 10.70 0.16 8.79
C LEU A 97 11.09 -0.89 9.84
N LEU A 98 10.09 -1.42 10.53
CA LEU A 98 10.26 -2.50 11.50
C LEU A 98 9.80 -3.84 10.92
N ARG A 99 8.68 -3.84 10.20
CA ARG A 99 8.12 -5.06 9.61
C ARG A 99 7.26 -4.74 8.39
N VAL A 100 7.33 -5.62 7.40
CA VAL A 100 6.44 -5.64 6.22
C VAL A 100 5.88 -7.05 6.11
N VAL A 101 4.56 -7.16 5.94
CA VAL A 101 3.86 -8.46 5.85
C VAL A 101 2.83 -8.40 4.73
N GLU A 102 2.85 -9.42 3.90
CA GLU A 102 1.78 -9.75 2.95
C GLU A 102 0.99 -10.93 3.55
N PRO A 103 -0.16 -10.68 4.20
CA PRO A 103 -0.90 -11.74 4.88
C PRO A 103 -1.50 -12.72 3.89
N GLN A 104 -1.46 -14.01 4.26
CA GLN A 104 -2.07 -15.10 3.52
C GLN A 104 -3.26 -15.68 4.29
N PRO A 105 -4.26 -16.26 3.62
CA PRO A 105 -5.32 -17.00 4.29
C PRO A 105 -4.72 -18.11 5.17
N PRO A 106 -5.16 -18.23 6.43
CA PRO A 106 -4.71 -19.32 7.29
C PRO A 106 -5.19 -20.68 6.78
N ALA A 107 -4.42 -21.74 7.06
CA ALA A 107 -4.69 -23.07 6.56
C ALA A 107 -6.14 -23.55 6.82
N ARG A 108 -6.72 -23.19 7.98
CA ARG A 108 -8.09 -23.52 8.36
C ARG A 108 -9.17 -22.93 7.43
N MET A 109 -8.83 -21.90 6.66
CA MET A 109 -9.76 -21.23 5.73
C MET A 109 -9.65 -21.75 4.30
N LEU A 110 -8.59 -22.47 3.96
CA LEU A 110 -8.34 -22.91 2.58
C LEU A 110 -9.37 -23.93 2.03
N GLY A 111 -10.19 -24.50 2.89
CA GLY A 111 -11.33 -25.33 2.50
C GLY A 111 -12.58 -24.54 2.09
N GLN A 112 -12.63 -23.24 2.34
CA GLN A 112 -13.75 -22.39 1.96
C GLN A 112 -13.67 -21.99 0.48
N PRO A 113 -14.82 -21.82 -0.22
CA PRO A 113 -14.84 -21.37 -1.61
C PRO A 113 -14.03 -20.08 -1.82
N GLY A 114 -13.20 -20.07 -2.86
CA GLY A 114 -12.38 -18.91 -3.24
C GLY A 114 -11.12 -18.67 -2.40
N MET A 115 -10.98 -19.28 -1.22
CA MET A 115 -9.83 -19.00 -0.33
C MET A 115 -8.49 -19.50 -0.90
N ARG A 116 -8.49 -20.54 -1.72
CA ARG A 116 -7.26 -21.00 -2.39
C ARG A 116 -6.78 -20.01 -3.46
N ASP A 117 -7.70 -19.31 -4.12
CA ASP A 117 -7.36 -18.28 -5.10
C ASP A 117 -6.69 -17.08 -4.44
N GLU A 118 -7.01 -16.79 -3.17
CA GLU A 118 -6.34 -15.74 -2.40
C GLU A 118 -4.83 -15.99 -2.18
N LEU A 119 -4.34 -17.22 -2.32
CA LEU A 119 -2.91 -17.54 -2.30
C LEU A 119 -2.18 -17.17 -3.60
N ARG A 120 -2.91 -16.84 -4.66
CA ARG A 120 -2.34 -16.60 -6.00
C ARG A 120 -1.92 -15.16 -6.22
N ARG A 121 -2.34 -14.25 -5.31
CA ARG A 121 -1.95 -12.83 -5.32
C ARG A 121 -2.05 -12.22 -3.92
N PRO A 122 -1.21 -11.23 -3.58
CA PRO A 122 -1.38 -10.49 -2.33
C PRO A 122 -2.58 -9.54 -2.44
N MET A 123 -3.46 -9.56 -1.44
CA MET A 123 -4.59 -8.63 -1.35
C MET A 123 -4.26 -7.42 -0.47
N MET A 124 -3.48 -7.64 0.58
CA MET A 124 -3.17 -6.63 1.58
C MET A 124 -1.67 -6.50 1.81
N LEU A 125 -1.29 -5.32 2.27
CA LEU A 125 0.04 -5.01 2.76
C LEU A 125 -0.08 -4.45 4.17
N LEU A 126 0.64 -5.06 5.13
CA LEU A 126 0.76 -4.57 6.49
C LEU A 126 2.17 -4.04 6.70
N VAL A 127 2.27 -2.86 7.28
CA VAL A 127 3.56 -2.23 7.56
C VAL A 127 3.57 -1.72 8.99
N SER A 128 4.68 -2.00 9.68
CA SER A 128 5.02 -1.40 10.97
C SER A 128 6.29 -0.57 10.79
N ALA A 129 6.23 0.68 11.23
CA ALA A 129 7.32 1.63 11.14
C ALA A 129 7.43 2.43 12.43
N ARG A 130 8.63 2.94 12.73
CA ARG A 130 8.91 3.75 13.92
C ARG A 130 9.39 5.12 13.52
N LYS A 131 8.82 6.17 14.12
CA LYS A 131 9.34 7.54 13.96
C LYS A 131 10.76 7.63 14.50
N ARG A 132 11.71 8.06 13.67
CA ARG A 132 13.10 8.26 14.09
C ARG A 132 13.18 9.37 15.14
N THR A 133 14.00 9.19 16.16
CA THR A 133 14.22 10.17 17.23
C THR A 133 15.08 11.35 16.78
N ALA A 134 16.02 11.11 15.85
CA ALA A 134 16.84 12.13 15.20
C ALA A 134 16.65 11.99 13.68
N TRP A 135 16.12 13.02 13.06
CA TRP A 135 16.09 13.15 11.60
C TRP A 135 17.08 14.25 11.24
N PRO A 136 18.06 13.99 10.39
CA PRO A 136 18.95 15.05 9.95
C PRO A 136 18.14 16.08 9.16
N HIS A 137 17.86 17.22 9.76
CA HIS A 137 17.36 18.41 9.06
C HIS A 137 18.49 18.98 8.18
N GLY A 138 18.92 18.21 7.18
CA GLY A 138 19.85 18.67 6.17
C GLY A 138 19.06 19.10 4.95
N LYS A 139 18.93 20.40 4.72
CA LYS A 139 18.61 20.92 3.39
C LYS A 139 19.59 20.27 2.40
N PRO A 140 19.15 19.84 1.21
CA PRO A 140 20.09 19.48 0.16
C PRO A 140 20.98 20.70 -0.08
N GLY A 141 22.29 20.56 0.18
CA GLY A 141 23.26 21.60 -0.02
C GLY A 141 23.15 22.10 -1.46
N ARG A 142 23.00 23.42 -1.62
CA ARG A 142 23.30 24.06 -2.89
C ARG A 142 24.69 23.59 -3.28
N ARG A 143 24.79 22.91 -4.40
CA ARG A 143 26.08 22.75 -5.07
C ARG A 143 26.42 24.13 -5.62
N ASP A 144 27.28 24.84 -4.91
CA ASP A 144 27.96 25.98 -5.47
C ASP A 144 28.85 25.44 -6.59
N GLY A 145 28.51 25.75 -7.83
CA GLY A 145 29.34 25.46 -8.98
C GLY A 145 30.60 26.33 -8.91
N PRO A 146 31.77 25.80 -9.35
CA PRO A 146 32.97 26.65 -9.48
C PRO A 146 32.75 27.66 -10.61
N GLY A 147 33.10 28.89 -10.34
CA GLY A 147 33.21 29.98 -11.32
C GLY A 147 34.34 29.74 -12.34
#